data_1ed93c4379e916886709a8c637bf8069
#
_entry.id   1ed93c4379e916886709a8c637bf8069
#
_cell.length_a   1.000
_cell.length_b   1.000
_cell.length_c   1.000
_cell.angle_alpha   90.00
_cell.angle_beta   90.00
_cell.angle_gamma   90.00
#
_symmetry.space_group_name_H-M   'P 1'
#
loop_
_entity.id
_entity.type
_entity.pdbx_description
1 polymer ?
#
loop_
_entity_poly.entity_id
_entity_poly.type
_entity_poly.pdbx_seq_one_letter_code
_entity_poly.pdbx_strand_id
1 'polypeptide(L)'
;MRTHLYLFLASLIVLCAQIENGVADEAATKKLVEQVVTTAGGEEKLLKLFRFRERVLITDTPAAPVAVDTKENRTSVVQVSGNWWVGNNKRDKDKVRVLCWAWSLRILLDPKSKITEIAETTIADKPAFGLRVSEAIKEPIDLWFDNESKRLIAIDYTDTRHLFSEWKKTTAGHEYPSHVAGYRFANRADGTLNKKQWYQTDILELTPLAELPAELRPSK
;
A
#
# COMPACT_ATOMS: atom_id res chain seq x y z
N MET A 1 -46.77 -21.65 27.47
CA MET A 1 -45.38 -21.54 27.92
C MET A 1 -44.33 -22.30 27.07
N ARG A 2 -44.68 -22.98 25.97
CA ARG A 2 -43.71 -23.73 25.14
C ARG A 2 -43.15 -22.94 23.94
N THR A 3 -43.80 -21.90 23.50
CA THR A 3 -43.42 -21.12 22.28
C THR A 3 -42.26 -20.13 22.47
N HIS A 4 -42.01 -19.64 23.70
CA HIS A 4 -40.92 -18.71 23.98
C HIS A 4 -39.54 -19.37 24.11
N LEU A 5 -39.49 -20.68 24.37
CA LEU A 5 -38.22 -21.41 24.52
C LEU A 5 -37.52 -21.65 23.17
N TYR A 6 -38.29 -21.84 22.09
CA TYR A 6 -37.70 -22.05 20.74
C TYR A 6 -37.13 -20.80 20.14
N LEU A 7 -37.67 -19.61 20.43
CA LEU A 7 -37.14 -18.34 19.97
C LEU A 7 -35.79 -18.02 20.62
N PHE A 8 -35.59 -18.39 21.88
CA PHE A 8 -34.33 -18.16 22.58
C PHE A 8 -33.20 -19.08 22.07
N LEU A 9 -33.49 -20.34 21.75
CA LEU A 9 -32.52 -21.28 21.19
C LEU A 9 -32.09 -20.87 19.76
N ALA A 10 -33.04 -20.41 18.93
CA ALA A 10 -32.71 -19.96 17.56
C ALA A 10 -31.80 -18.73 17.56
N SER A 11 -31.99 -17.77 18.47
CA SER A 11 -31.16 -16.61 18.62
C SER A 11 -29.72 -16.94 19.07
N LEU A 12 -29.57 -17.95 19.95
CA LEU A 12 -28.27 -18.37 20.44
C LEU A 12 -27.43 -19.08 19.35
N ILE A 13 -28.08 -19.89 18.50
CA ILE A 13 -27.42 -20.59 17.39
C ILE A 13 -26.94 -19.60 16.33
N VAL A 14 -27.72 -18.57 16.00
CA VAL A 14 -27.33 -17.53 15.05
C VAL A 14 -26.13 -16.71 15.58
N LEU A 15 -26.08 -16.42 16.88
CA LEU A 15 -24.99 -15.68 17.50
C LEU A 15 -23.68 -16.49 17.49
N CYS A 16 -23.74 -17.80 17.79
CA CYS A 16 -22.57 -18.68 17.71
C CYS A 16 -22.02 -18.80 16.27
N ALA A 17 -22.88 -18.93 15.27
CA ALA A 17 -22.46 -19.00 13.85
C ALA A 17 -21.80 -17.70 13.37
N GLN A 18 -22.20 -16.55 13.86
CA GLN A 18 -21.56 -15.27 13.54
C GLN A 18 -20.17 -15.11 14.18
N ILE A 19 -19.99 -15.64 15.40
CA ILE A 19 -18.68 -15.61 16.07
C ILE A 19 -17.69 -16.54 15.36
N GLU A 20 -18.10 -17.74 14.97
CA GLU A 20 -17.25 -18.69 14.25
C GLU A 20 -16.81 -18.15 12.87
N ASN A 21 -17.70 -17.51 12.12
CA ASN A 21 -17.38 -16.89 10.84
C ASN A 21 -16.39 -15.70 11.00
N GLY A 22 -16.54 -14.88 12.03
CA GLY A 22 -15.63 -13.76 12.29
C GLY A 22 -14.21 -14.20 12.64
N VAL A 23 -14.06 -15.26 13.44
CA VAL A 23 -12.75 -15.81 13.83
C VAL A 23 -12.06 -16.50 12.65
N ALA A 24 -12.81 -17.22 11.82
CA ALA A 24 -12.27 -17.87 10.62
C ALA A 24 -11.78 -16.83 9.60
N ASP A 25 -12.50 -15.74 9.42
CA ASP A 25 -12.16 -14.64 8.52
C ASP A 25 -10.87 -13.90 8.97
N GLU A 26 -10.73 -13.63 10.26
CA GLU A 26 -9.53 -13.03 10.83
C GLU A 26 -8.28 -13.92 10.67
N ALA A 27 -8.41 -15.22 10.87
CA ALA A 27 -7.31 -16.17 10.70
C ALA A 27 -6.88 -16.28 9.22
N ALA A 28 -7.83 -16.25 8.28
CA ALA A 28 -7.55 -16.23 6.85
C ALA A 28 -6.82 -14.95 6.44
N THR A 29 -7.32 -13.80 6.86
CA THR A 29 -6.71 -12.49 6.61
C THR A 29 -5.28 -12.44 7.16
N LYS A 30 -5.04 -12.91 8.38
CA LYS A 30 -3.70 -12.99 8.96
C LYS A 30 -2.74 -13.83 8.12
N LYS A 31 -3.20 -14.98 7.63
CA LYS A 31 -2.41 -15.84 6.74
C LYS A 31 -2.04 -15.14 5.43
N LEU A 32 -2.95 -14.36 4.84
CA LEU A 32 -2.66 -13.56 3.64
C LEU A 32 -1.61 -12.49 3.93
N VAL A 33 -1.71 -11.79 5.07
CA VAL A 33 -0.69 -10.82 5.50
C VAL A 33 0.67 -11.49 5.64
N GLU A 34 0.75 -12.64 6.30
CA GLU A 34 1.99 -13.41 6.45
C GLU A 34 2.57 -13.81 5.09
N GLN A 35 1.74 -14.24 4.14
CA GLN A 35 2.17 -14.61 2.79
C GLN A 35 2.76 -13.42 2.03
N VAL A 36 2.09 -12.26 2.00
CA VAL A 36 2.60 -11.09 1.26
C VAL A 36 3.87 -10.52 1.89
N VAL A 37 3.98 -10.53 3.22
CA VAL A 37 5.20 -10.10 3.93
C VAL A 37 6.35 -11.07 3.66
N THR A 38 6.10 -12.38 3.68
CA THR A 38 7.11 -13.40 3.37
C THR A 38 7.58 -13.27 1.93
N THR A 39 6.67 -13.05 0.97
CA THR A 39 7.00 -12.82 -0.44
C THR A 39 7.89 -11.60 -0.64
N ALA A 40 7.70 -10.56 0.16
CA ALA A 40 8.54 -9.36 0.15
C ALA A 40 9.91 -9.54 0.86
N GLY A 41 10.24 -10.77 1.29
CA GLY A 41 11.51 -11.13 1.93
C GLY A 41 11.46 -11.20 3.46
N GLY A 42 10.29 -11.12 4.07
CA GLY A 42 10.11 -11.12 5.53
C GLY A 42 10.17 -9.71 6.14
N GLU A 43 9.74 -9.61 7.39
CA GLU A 43 9.61 -8.32 8.09
C GLU A 43 10.91 -7.51 8.12
N GLU A 44 12.04 -8.16 8.31
CA GLU A 44 13.37 -7.53 8.39
C GLU A 44 13.81 -6.92 7.07
N LYS A 45 13.25 -7.38 5.93
CA LYS A 45 13.51 -6.83 4.60
C LYS A 45 12.54 -5.72 4.20
N LEU A 46 11.48 -5.49 4.96
CA LEU A 46 10.60 -4.35 4.69
C LEU A 46 11.30 -3.03 5.02
N LEU A 47 11.25 -2.09 4.09
CA LEU A 47 11.89 -0.77 4.20
C LEU A 47 11.32 0.03 5.39
N LYS A 48 12.21 0.62 6.21
CA LYS A 48 11.85 1.47 7.37
C LYS A 48 12.25 2.93 7.16
N LEU A 49 13.45 3.12 6.67
CA LEU A 49 14.04 4.42 6.37
C LEU A 49 14.88 4.25 5.10
N PHE A 50 14.65 5.07 4.11
CA PHE A 50 15.33 4.96 2.83
C PHE A 50 15.39 6.30 2.10
N ARG A 51 16.39 6.43 1.26
CA ARG A 51 16.51 7.50 0.25
C ARG A 51 16.22 6.92 -1.11
N PHE A 52 15.51 7.66 -1.96
CA PHE A 52 15.41 7.31 -3.37
C PHE A 52 15.59 8.53 -4.26
N ARG A 53 16.25 8.29 -5.40
CA ARG A 53 16.44 9.24 -6.49
C ARG A 53 15.45 8.86 -7.59
N GLU A 54 14.73 9.83 -8.10
CA GLU A 54 13.61 9.57 -8.97
C GLU A 54 13.43 10.62 -10.07
N ARG A 55 12.77 10.21 -11.13
CA ARG A 55 12.16 11.08 -12.13
C ARG A 55 10.67 11.10 -11.88
N VAL A 56 10.12 12.27 -11.62
CA VAL A 56 8.69 12.45 -11.40
C VAL A 56 8.14 13.34 -12.48
N LEU A 57 7.11 12.87 -13.14
CA LEU A 57 6.27 13.65 -14.02
C LEU A 57 4.87 13.76 -13.39
N ILE A 58 4.46 14.99 -13.11
CA ILE A 58 3.10 15.31 -12.67
C ILE A 58 2.45 16.09 -13.79
N THR A 59 1.28 15.63 -14.25
CA THR A 59 0.61 16.24 -15.37
C THR A 59 -0.91 16.09 -15.27
N ASP A 60 -1.64 17.14 -15.58
CA ASP A 60 -3.10 17.11 -15.72
C ASP A 60 -3.53 16.75 -17.15
N THR A 61 -2.55 16.65 -18.06
CA THR A 61 -2.77 16.16 -19.43
C THR A 61 -2.39 14.67 -19.51
N PRO A 62 -2.86 13.92 -20.55
CA PRO A 62 -2.36 12.57 -20.76
C PRO A 62 -0.87 12.64 -20.90
N ALA A 63 -0.19 12.01 -19.98
CA ALA A 63 1.26 12.01 -20.00
C ALA A 63 1.75 11.32 -21.28
N ALA A 64 2.53 12.05 -22.06
CA ALA A 64 3.57 11.40 -22.80
C ALA A 64 4.45 10.67 -21.78
N PRO A 65 4.92 9.44 -22.05
CA PRO A 65 5.90 8.78 -21.21
C PRO A 65 7.03 9.75 -20.92
N VAL A 66 7.55 9.75 -19.69
CA VAL A 66 8.76 10.51 -19.38
C VAL A 66 9.84 10.04 -20.36
N ALA A 67 10.43 10.95 -21.11
CA ALA A 67 11.46 10.61 -22.06
C ALA A 67 12.58 9.82 -21.34
N VAL A 68 13.08 8.76 -21.97
CA VAL A 68 14.06 7.83 -21.36
C VAL A 68 15.32 8.55 -20.89
N ASP A 69 15.66 9.66 -21.52
CA ASP A 69 16.80 10.53 -21.21
C ASP A 69 16.53 11.60 -20.15
N THR A 70 15.31 11.67 -19.62
CA THR A 70 14.98 12.61 -18.54
C THR A 70 15.80 12.28 -17.30
N LYS A 71 16.62 13.24 -16.87
CA LYS A 71 17.47 13.10 -15.68
C LYS A 71 16.62 13.05 -14.41
N GLU A 72 17.24 12.58 -13.33
CA GLU A 72 16.71 12.74 -11.99
C GLU A 72 16.24 14.19 -11.75
N ASN A 73 15.05 14.33 -11.20
CA ASN A 73 14.51 15.65 -10.86
C ASN A 73 14.07 15.74 -9.39
N ARG A 74 14.16 14.64 -8.64
CA ARG A 74 13.81 14.61 -7.22
C ARG A 74 14.61 13.58 -6.44
N THR A 75 15.09 13.99 -5.27
CA THR A 75 15.61 13.07 -4.23
C THR A 75 14.69 13.16 -3.02
N SER A 76 14.23 12.02 -2.55
CA SER A 76 13.35 11.90 -1.40
C SER A 76 13.98 11.03 -0.32
N VAL A 77 13.74 11.38 0.96
CA VAL A 77 14.01 10.52 2.12
C VAL A 77 12.70 10.25 2.82
N VAL A 78 12.43 8.99 3.09
CA VAL A 78 11.21 8.53 3.74
C VAL A 78 11.55 7.77 5.01
N GLN A 79 10.98 8.21 6.11
CA GLN A 79 10.86 7.46 7.36
C GLN A 79 9.43 6.94 7.42
N VAL A 80 9.27 5.66 7.16
CA VAL A 80 7.96 5.00 7.10
C VAL A 80 7.21 5.18 8.43
N SER A 81 5.91 5.47 8.37
CA SER A 81 5.05 5.85 9.51
C SER A 81 5.43 7.17 10.22
N GLY A 82 6.42 7.88 9.72
CA GLY A 82 6.91 9.13 10.30
C GLY A 82 6.90 10.30 9.31
N ASN A 83 8.03 10.59 8.72
CA ASN A 83 8.27 11.81 7.97
C ASN A 83 8.71 11.55 6.52
N TRP A 84 8.52 12.54 5.67
CA TRP A 84 9.00 12.57 4.30
C TRP A 84 9.70 13.89 4.01
N TRP A 85 10.83 13.83 3.32
CA TRP A 85 11.61 15.00 2.87
C TRP A 85 11.82 14.93 1.36
N VAL A 86 11.81 16.09 0.72
CA VAL A 86 12.26 16.29 -0.68
C VAL A 86 13.44 17.24 -0.62
N GLY A 87 14.63 16.76 -1.01
CA GLY A 87 15.88 17.42 -0.62
C GLY A 87 15.93 17.56 0.91
N ASN A 88 16.22 18.74 1.41
CA ASN A 88 16.25 19.02 2.84
C ASN A 88 14.91 19.53 3.40
N ASN A 89 13.87 19.64 2.57
CA ASN A 89 12.59 20.20 2.99
C ASN A 89 11.65 19.09 3.47
N LYS A 90 11.29 19.12 4.75
CA LYS A 90 10.23 18.28 5.30
C LYS A 90 8.91 18.60 4.62
N ARG A 91 8.15 17.56 4.31
CA ARG A 91 6.86 17.66 3.65
C ARG A 91 5.75 17.16 4.58
N ASP A 92 4.75 17.98 4.76
CA ASP A 92 3.59 17.65 5.62
C ASP A 92 2.46 16.97 4.83
N LYS A 93 2.71 16.55 3.58
CA LYS A 93 1.70 15.86 2.77
C LYS A 93 1.53 14.41 3.22
N ASP A 94 0.57 14.17 4.06
CA ASP A 94 0.23 12.84 4.59
C ASP A 94 0.03 11.77 3.51
N LYS A 95 -0.55 12.13 2.35
CA LYS A 95 -0.82 11.17 1.27
C LYS A 95 0.43 10.40 0.82
N VAL A 96 1.57 11.09 0.57
CA VAL A 96 2.80 10.42 0.11
C VAL A 96 3.38 9.55 1.20
N ARG A 97 3.38 10.02 2.45
CA ARG A 97 3.84 9.26 3.60
C ARG A 97 3.02 7.98 3.77
N VAL A 98 1.69 8.07 3.71
CA VAL A 98 0.79 6.91 3.81
C VAL A 98 1.04 5.94 2.66
N LEU A 99 1.20 6.43 1.42
CA LEU A 99 1.51 5.58 0.27
C LEU A 99 2.86 4.85 0.45
N CYS A 100 3.91 5.54 0.92
CA CYS A 100 5.20 4.90 1.20
C CYS A 100 5.11 3.87 2.32
N TRP A 101 4.29 4.11 3.34
CA TRP A 101 4.02 3.18 4.42
C TRP A 101 3.27 1.93 3.91
N ALA A 102 2.32 2.12 2.99
CA ALA A 102 1.55 1.04 2.40
C ALA A 102 2.38 0.18 1.42
N TRP A 103 3.11 0.79 0.46
CA TRP A 103 3.88 0.00 -0.49
C TRP A 103 5.12 -0.68 0.12
N SER A 104 5.63 -0.18 1.25
CA SER A 104 6.62 -0.90 2.05
C SER A 104 6.04 -2.08 2.84
N LEU A 105 4.73 -2.29 2.79
CA LEU A 105 3.93 -3.27 3.54
C LEU A 105 3.99 -3.11 5.07
N ARG A 106 4.71 -2.11 5.58
CA ARG A 106 4.83 -1.90 7.03
C ARG A 106 3.52 -1.50 7.70
N ILE A 107 2.59 -0.93 6.95
CA ILE A 107 1.25 -0.62 7.44
C ILE A 107 0.48 -1.89 7.86
N LEU A 108 0.77 -3.04 7.22
CA LEU A 108 0.15 -4.33 7.56
C LEU A 108 0.64 -4.90 8.90
N LEU A 109 1.77 -4.41 9.41
CA LEU A 109 2.39 -4.85 10.67
C LEU A 109 2.18 -3.85 11.81
N ASP A 110 1.50 -2.74 11.56
CA ASP A 110 1.19 -1.77 12.62
C ASP A 110 0.09 -2.32 13.53
N PRO A 111 0.27 -2.33 14.87
CA PRO A 111 -0.73 -2.88 15.79
C PRO A 111 -2.05 -2.11 15.82
N LYS A 112 -2.09 -0.90 15.24
CA LYS A 112 -3.31 -0.11 15.09
C LYS A 112 -4.03 -0.38 13.78
N SER A 113 -3.42 -1.13 12.86
CA SER A 113 -4.04 -1.47 11.59
C SER A 113 -5.11 -2.54 11.79
N LYS A 114 -6.34 -2.21 11.42
CA LYS A 114 -7.39 -3.20 11.20
C LYS A 114 -7.36 -3.59 9.73
N ILE A 115 -7.16 -4.87 9.47
CA ILE A 115 -7.03 -5.42 8.13
C ILE A 115 -8.24 -6.28 7.83
N THR A 116 -8.85 -6.09 6.67
CA THR A 116 -9.96 -6.91 6.16
C THR A 116 -9.70 -7.28 4.71
N GLU A 117 -10.14 -8.45 4.32
CA GLU A 117 -10.12 -8.86 2.91
C GLU A 117 -11.18 -8.08 2.12
N ILE A 118 -10.89 -7.81 0.86
CA ILE A 118 -11.82 -7.27 -0.11
C ILE A 118 -11.91 -8.22 -1.31
N ALA A 119 -13.10 -8.25 -1.93
CA ALA A 119 -13.39 -9.18 -3.01
C ALA A 119 -12.32 -9.13 -4.11
N GLU A 120 -11.97 -10.31 -4.62
CA GLU A 120 -11.06 -10.45 -5.76
C GLU A 120 -11.54 -9.64 -6.96
N THR A 121 -10.59 -9.10 -7.71
CA THR A 121 -10.84 -8.30 -8.90
C THR A 121 -9.73 -8.51 -9.93
N THR A 122 -9.80 -7.77 -11.03
CA THR A 122 -8.73 -7.72 -12.04
C THR A 122 -8.07 -6.34 -12.01
N ILE A 123 -6.75 -6.30 -11.83
CA ILE A 123 -5.93 -5.10 -11.85
C ILE A 123 -4.89 -5.21 -12.96
N ALA A 124 -4.92 -4.30 -13.94
CA ALA A 124 -4.01 -4.33 -15.08
C ALA A 124 -3.95 -5.74 -15.75
N ASP A 125 -5.12 -6.30 -16.02
CA ASP A 125 -5.34 -7.62 -16.63
C ASP A 125 -4.84 -8.82 -15.80
N LYS A 126 -4.55 -8.64 -14.53
CA LYS A 126 -4.13 -9.70 -13.61
C LYS A 126 -5.18 -9.95 -12.53
N PRO A 127 -5.51 -11.22 -12.23
CA PRO A 127 -6.32 -11.56 -11.06
C PRO A 127 -5.63 -11.07 -9.78
N ALA A 128 -6.37 -10.38 -8.93
CA ALA A 128 -5.84 -9.77 -7.72
C ALA A 128 -6.78 -9.97 -6.53
N PHE A 129 -6.22 -10.23 -5.36
CA PHE A 129 -6.91 -10.12 -4.08
C PHE A 129 -6.51 -8.82 -3.39
N GLY A 130 -7.38 -8.32 -2.52
CA GLY A 130 -7.16 -7.05 -1.84
C GLY A 130 -7.19 -7.16 -0.33
N LEU A 131 -6.38 -6.33 0.32
CA LEU A 131 -6.41 -6.09 1.76
C LEU A 131 -6.71 -4.62 2.02
N ARG A 132 -7.79 -4.34 2.73
CA ARG A 132 -8.13 -3.00 3.21
C ARG A 132 -7.53 -2.77 4.58
N VAL A 133 -6.80 -1.67 4.73
CA VAL A 133 -6.24 -1.22 6.01
C VAL A 133 -7.00 0.02 6.48
N SER A 134 -7.43 0.00 7.74
CA SER A 134 -8.11 1.09 8.44
C SER A 134 -7.57 1.25 9.85
N GLU A 135 -8.10 2.23 10.60
CA GLU A 135 -7.81 2.57 12.00
C GLU A 135 -6.40 3.14 12.25
N ALA A 136 -5.35 2.66 11.59
CA ALA A 136 -4.01 3.26 11.68
C ALA A 136 -3.87 4.58 10.89
N ILE A 137 -4.80 4.84 10.00
CA ILE A 137 -4.84 6.00 9.11
C ILE A 137 -6.25 6.59 9.04
N LYS A 138 -6.34 7.88 8.67
CA LYS A 138 -7.60 8.61 8.63
C LYS A 138 -8.58 8.05 7.59
N GLU A 139 -8.11 7.82 6.37
CA GLU A 139 -8.90 7.30 5.26
C GLU A 139 -8.42 5.88 4.95
N PRO A 140 -9.33 4.90 4.79
CA PRO A 140 -8.93 3.53 4.45
C PRO A 140 -8.13 3.47 3.15
N ILE A 141 -7.20 2.53 3.09
CA ILE A 141 -6.36 2.26 1.94
C ILE A 141 -6.51 0.79 1.53
N ASP A 142 -6.63 0.54 0.24
CA ASP A 142 -6.75 -0.80 -0.32
C ASP A 142 -5.43 -1.17 -1.01
N LEU A 143 -4.85 -2.29 -0.59
CA LEU A 143 -3.63 -2.87 -1.17
C LEU A 143 -4.05 -4.07 -2.02
N TRP A 144 -3.67 -4.06 -3.29
CA TRP A 144 -3.99 -5.11 -4.25
C TRP A 144 -2.76 -5.92 -4.59
N PHE A 145 -2.88 -7.22 -4.46
CA PHE A 145 -1.81 -8.19 -4.69
C PHE A 145 -2.15 -9.12 -5.83
N ASP A 146 -1.19 -9.40 -6.68
CA ASP A 146 -1.31 -10.42 -7.71
C ASP A 146 -1.57 -11.81 -7.10
N ASN A 147 -2.58 -12.53 -7.60
CA ASN A 147 -3.00 -13.81 -7.02
C ASN A 147 -1.94 -14.90 -7.10
N GLU A 148 -1.08 -14.87 -8.10
CA GLU A 148 -0.03 -15.88 -8.29
C GLU A 148 1.22 -15.54 -7.48
N SER A 149 1.79 -14.37 -7.72
CA SER A 149 3.07 -13.96 -7.13
C SER A 149 2.97 -13.43 -5.71
N LYS A 150 1.77 -13.11 -5.22
CA LYS A 150 1.51 -12.43 -3.93
C LYS A 150 2.20 -11.07 -3.80
N ARG A 151 2.67 -10.50 -4.91
CA ARG A 151 3.34 -9.20 -4.95
C ARG A 151 2.32 -8.08 -5.03
N LEU A 152 2.58 -6.97 -4.35
CA LEU A 152 1.78 -5.75 -4.44
C LEU A 152 1.82 -5.20 -5.88
N ILE A 153 0.66 -4.98 -6.49
CA ILE A 153 0.52 -4.45 -7.87
C ILE A 153 -0.21 -3.13 -7.92
N ALA A 154 -1.04 -2.82 -6.91
CA ALA A 154 -1.71 -1.52 -6.84
C ALA A 154 -2.03 -1.10 -5.41
N ILE A 155 -2.22 0.20 -5.23
CA ILE A 155 -2.77 0.81 -4.02
C ILE A 155 -3.87 1.77 -4.44
N ASP A 156 -5.04 1.63 -3.82
CA ASP A 156 -6.15 2.59 -3.93
C ASP A 156 -6.19 3.45 -2.67
N TYR A 157 -5.98 4.74 -2.83
CA TYR A 157 -6.03 5.67 -1.73
C TYR A 157 -6.75 6.97 -2.10
N THR A 158 -7.76 7.32 -1.33
CA THR A 158 -8.64 8.47 -1.60
C THR A 158 -9.28 8.38 -3.00
N ASP A 159 -8.90 9.22 -3.92
CA ASP A 159 -9.44 9.36 -5.28
C ASP A 159 -8.50 8.79 -6.37
N THR A 160 -7.45 8.05 -5.97
CA THR A 160 -6.40 7.61 -6.88
C THR A 160 -6.06 6.14 -6.72
N ARG A 161 -5.70 5.49 -7.85
CA ARG A 161 -5.00 4.20 -7.92
C ARG A 161 -3.56 4.42 -8.34
N HIS A 162 -2.65 3.78 -7.63
CA HIS A 162 -1.23 3.75 -7.91
C HIS A 162 -0.85 2.34 -8.35
N LEU A 163 -0.39 2.18 -9.60
CA LEU A 163 0.06 0.91 -10.16
C LEU A 163 1.57 0.79 -9.99
N PHE A 164 2.03 -0.36 -9.53
CA PHE A 164 3.43 -0.67 -9.26
C PHE A 164 3.94 -1.72 -10.26
N SER A 165 5.06 -1.44 -10.87
CA SER A 165 5.70 -2.35 -11.82
C SER A 165 7.22 -2.27 -11.76
N GLU A 166 7.89 -3.08 -12.57
CA GLU A 166 9.36 -3.11 -12.69
C GLU A 166 10.07 -3.25 -11.34
N TRP A 167 9.66 -4.27 -10.58
CA TRP A 167 10.22 -4.54 -9.26
C TRP A 167 11.71 -4.84 -9.31
N LYS A 168 12.48 -4.17 -8.48
CA LYS A 168 13.93 -4.30 -8.31
C LYS A 168 14.28 -4.65 -6.87
N LYS A 169 15.54 -5.08 -6.67
CA LYS A 169 16.11 -5.32 -5.34
C LYS A 169 17.31 -4.41 -5.11
N THR A 170 17.44 -3.89 -3.91
CA THR A 170 18.68 -3.27 -3.45
C THR A 170 19.75 -4.35 -3.23
N THR A 171 21.02 -3.96 -3.10
CA THR A 171 22.11 -4.89 -2.75
C THR A 171 21.88 -5.60 -1.41
N ALA A 172 21.13 -4.98 -0.49
CA ALA A 172 20.75 -5.57 0.80
C ALA A 172 19.50 -6.47 0.70
N GLY A 173 18.92 -6.67 -0.50
CA GLY A 173 17.81 -7.58 -0.75
C GLY A 173 16.42 -6.99 -0.50
N HIS A 174 16.29 -5.67 -0.23
CA HIS A 174 14.98 -5.02 -0.11
C HIS A 174 14.34 -4.86 -1.50
N GLU A 175 13.08 -5.28 -1.64
CA GLU A 175 12.31 -5.08 -2.87
C GLU A 175 11.66 -3.69 -2.92
N TYR A 176 11.60 -3.13 -4.11
CA TYR A 176 10.89 -1.87 -4.37
C TYR A 176 10.40 -1.80 -5.82
N PRO A 177 9.26 -1.13 -6.08
CA PRO A 177 8.81 -0.86 -7.44
C PRO A 177 9.69 0.23 -8.05
N SER A 178 10.27 0.00 -9.22
CA SER A 178 11.06 1.03 -9.90
C SER A 178 10.20 1.91 -10.81
N HIS A 179 8.97 1.51 -11.10
CA HIS A 179 8.01 2.31 -11.84
C HIS A 179 6.67 2.39 -11.11
N VAL A 180 6.12 3.60 -10.98
CA VAL A 180 4.82 3.86 -10.38
C VAL A 180 4.01 4.78 -11.30
N ALA A 181 2.80 4.35 -11.67
CA ALA A 181 1.86 5.14 -12.45
C ALA A 181 0.59 5.44 -11.65
N GLY A 182 0.21 6.72 -11.56
CA GLY A 182 -0.97 7.16 -10.83
C GLY A 182 -2.13 7.53 -11.74
N TYR A 183 -3.31 7.01 -11.43
CA TYR A 183 -4.56 7.28 -12.11
C TYR A 183 -5.59 7.81 -11.12
N ARG A 184 -6.44 8.74 -11.54
CA ARG A 184 -7.61 9.12 -10.77
C ARG A 184 -8.78 8.21 -11.12
N PHE A 185 -9.62 7.90 -10.16
CA PHE A 185 -10.88 7.22 -10.45
C PHE A 185 -11.83 8.15 -11.23
N ALA A 186 -12.41 7.63 -12.30
CA ALA A 186 -13.60 8.21 -12.94
C ALA A 186 -14.85 7.82 -12.13
N ASN A 187 -14.87 6.55 -11.67
CA ASN A 187 -15.85 6.04 -10.70
C ASN A 187 -15.15 5.07 -9.74
N ARG A 188 -15.08 5.45 -8.48
CA ARG A 188 -14.42 4.62 -7.46
C ARG A 188 -15.22 3.37 -7.10
N ALA A 189 -16.55 3.42 -7.18
CA ALA A 189 -17.41 2.33 -6.75
C ALA A 189 -17.24 1.06 -7.59
N ASP A 190 -16.94 1.20 -8.88
CA ASP A 190 -16.68 0.10 -9.82
C ASP A 190 -15.21 -0.04 -10.21
N GLY A 191 -14.33 0.80 -9.65
CA GLY A 191 -12.89 0.79 -9.93
C GLY A 191 -12.50 1.39 -11.28
N THR A 192 -13.44 2.05 -12.01
CA THR A 192 -13.16 2.66 -13.31
C THR A 192 -12.17 3.81 -13.17
N LEU A 193 -11.08 3.74 -13.91
CA LEU A 193 -10.05 4.76 -13.94
C LEU A 193 -10.25 5.75 -15.08
N ASN A 194 -9.82 6.99 -14.85
CA ASN A 194 -9.64 7.94 -15.96
C ASN A 194 -8.58 7.38 -16.92
N LYS A 195 -8.78 7.56 -18.22
CA LYS A 195 -7.85 7.11 -19.25
C LYS A 195 -6.48 7.81 -19.16
N LYS A 196 -6.41 8.91 -18.43
CA LYS A 196 -5.25 9.78 -18.32
C LYS A 196 -4.53 9.52 -17.01
N GLN A 197 -3.27 9.16 -17.11
CA GLN A 197 -2.35 9.12 -16.01
C GLN A 197 -2.11 10.55 -15.50
N TRP A 198 -2.19 10.79 -14.17
CA TRP A 198 -1.96 12.12 -13.63
C TRP A 198 -0.53 12.30 -13.09
N TYR A 199 0.19 11.22 -12.78
CA TYR A 199 1.61 11.25 -12.49
C TYR A 199 2.28 9.92 -12.85
N GLN A 200 3.60 10.00 -13.00
CA GLN A 200 4.48 8.87 -13.15
C GLN A 200 5.75 9.13 -12.34
N THR A 201 6.27 8.08 -11.73
CA THR A 201 7.56 8.11 -11.04
C THR A 201 8.39 6.92 -11.46
N ASP A 202 9.64 7.19 -11.89
CA ASP A 202 10.67 6.17 -12.08
C ASP A 202 11.71 6.31 -10.96
N ILE A 203 11.81 5.30 -10.11
CA ILE A 203 12.82 5.23 -9.05
C ILE A 203 14.11 4.69 -9.66
N LEU A 204 15.07 5.56 -9.83
CA LEU A 204 16.37 5.28 -10.46
C LEU A 204 17.29 4.53 -9.52
N GLU A 205 17.24 4.89 -8.23
CA GLU A 205 18.04 4.30 -7.17
C GLU A 205 17.29 4.37 -5.85
N LEU A 206 17.32 3.29 -5.06
CA LEU A 206 16.82 3.24 -3.69
C LEU A 206 17.92 2.71 -2.78
N THR A 207 18.20 3.47 -1.72
CA THR A 207 19.20 3.15 -0.69
C THR A 207 18.52 3.07 0.67
N PRO A 208 18.47 1.89 1.31
CA PRO A 208 18.08 1.78 2.71
C PRO A 208 19.06 2.54 3.60
N LEU A 209 18.55 3.20 4.63
CA LEU A 209 19.35 3.98 5.58
C LEU A 209 19.21 3.38 6.97
N ALA A 210 20.33 3.29 7.71
CA ALA A 210 20.34 2.85 9.10
C ALA A 210 19.82 3.94 10.04
N GLU A 211 20.08 5.22 9.71
CA GLU A 211 19.67 6.38 10.49
C GLU A 211 19.32 7.57 9.60
N LEU A 212 18.56 8.52 10.15
CA LEU A 212 18.21 9.75 9.44
C LEU A 212 19.48 10.57 9.17
N PRO A 213 19.70 11.05 7.94
CA PRO A 213 20.80 11.94 7.60
C PRO A 213 20.88 13.12 8.55
N ALA A 214 22.10 13.55 8.90
CA ALA A 214 22.32 14.58 9.92
C ALA A 214 21.62 15.90 9.58
N GLU A 215 21.63 16.26 8.29
CA GLU A 215 21.00 17.47 7.75
C GLU A 215 19.45 17.47 7.85
N LEU A 216 18.84 16.31 8.09
CA LEU A 216 17.39 16.16 8.21
C LEU A 216 16.93 15.99 9.67
N ARG A 217 17.87 15.90 10.61
CA ARG A 217 17.55 15.80 12.04
C ARG A 217 17.09 17.14 12.58
N PRO A 218 16.15 17.17 13.55
CA PRO A 218 15.79 18.40 14.22
C PRO A 218 17.03 19.05 14.84
N SER A 219 17.16 20.35 14.69
CA SER A 219 18.15 21.14 15.45
C SER A 219 17.85 20.96 16.95
N LYS A 220 18.86 20.65 17.72
CA LYS A 220 18.74 20.57 19.19
C LYS A 220 18.49 21.95 19.79
#